data_e90236ed33a748c19384f3c89a28ac88
#
_entry.id   e90236ed33a748c19384f3c89a28ac88
#
_cell.length_a   1.000
_cell.length_b   1.000
_cell.length_c   1.000
_cell.angle_alpha   90.00
_cell.angle_beta   90.00
_cell.angle_gamma   90.00
#
_symmetry.space_group_name_H-M   'P 1'
#
loop_
_entity.id
_entity.type
_entity.pdbx_description
1 polymer ?
#
loop_
_entity_poly.entity_id
_entity_poly.type
_entity_poly.pdbx_seq_one_letter_code
_entity_poly.pdbx_strand_id
1 'polypeptide(L)'
;MTLFSRIFNGGGGRPGAAAASGRVLLAAVLVAMGLGLGAPADLRAQEAPNLFDQVVEHKLNNGLKVLLLKESRAPIISLQLWYRVGSRNECLGKTGISHLNEHMMFKGTARYGPKYFSREVGRVGGSDNAFTSRDYTAFFETGPKDQLKHWLEMEADRMKGINVNEEGFQTEKKVVLEERRLRTEDEPQSFMEEAALAATFQAHPYQWPVIGWQHDVEGISLGDFQQYYHRYYQPNNCTLVVVGDIEPQEALKEVEDTFGDLPAGPEPPKVTAQEPQQYGERLVWVHREAQFPYILMSYHVPNWQTPEDAYPLALLCRILSGGQSSRLYHNLVYQQKLALEVGADYDLDTRDPFLFMLYGQPMPGKTVAQLEAGLDAEIKRLQTDLVSDRELIKAKNQATAGFYLDLDSIFFRGMLLGETESVARWTLLKEYIPKLQQVTAADVRRVAQKYLVPMNRTVGLLAPVKTGKPKAEHFHPGGVIR
;
A
#
# COMPACT_ATOMS: atom_id res chain seq x y z
N MET A 1 0.65 -2.81 -8.31
CA MET A 1 0.41 -1.36 -8.13
C MET A 1 -0.83 -1.26 -7.28
N THR A 2 -0.64 -1.51 -6.02
CA THR A 2 -1.65 -1.61 -4.99
C THR A 2 -1.68 -0.30 -4.18
N LEU A 3 -1.85 -0.28 -2.94
CA LEU A 3 -2.01 0.88 -2.04
C LEU A 3 -1.05 2.06 -2.32
N PHE A 4 0.18 1.79 -2.82
CA PHE A 4 1.19 2.81 -3.17
C PHE A 4 0.74 3.83 -4.22
N SER A 5 -0.08 3.45 -5.20
CA SER A 5 -0.56 4.43 -6.19
C SER A 5 -1.55 5.44 -5.61
N ARG A 6 -2.22 5.10 -4.50
CA ARG A 6 -3.16 6.00 -3.82
C ARG A 6 -2.46 6.92 -2.82
N ILE A 7 -1.40 6.46 -2.17
CA ILE A 7 -0.64 7.28 -1.19
C ILE A 7 0.13 8.41 -1.89
N PHE A 8 0.68 8.17 -3.10
CA PHE A 8 1.46 9.18 -3.85
C PHE A 8 0.67 9.93 -4.94
N ASN A 9 -0.51 9.48 -5.36
CA ASN A 9 -1.35 10.15 -6.36
C ASN A 9 -2.43 11.09 -5.78
N GLY A 10 -2.38 11.42 -4.51
CA GLY A 10 -3.22 12.44 -3.88
C GLY A 10 -2.94 13.89 -4.31
N GLY A 11 -2.05 14.10 -5.27
CA GLY A 11 -1.77 15.37 -5.91
C GLY A 11 -2.17 15.35 -7.39
N GLY A 12 -3.36 15.87 -7.72
CA GLY A 12 -3.83 16.01 -9.09
C GLY A 12 -2.91 16.89 -9.94
N GLY A 13 -2.28 16.29 -10.93
CA GLY A 13 -1.53 16.98 -11.97
C GLY A 13 -1.44 16.09 -13.22
N ARG A 14 -2.30 16.34 -14.21
CA ARG A 14 -2.16 15.75 -15.54
C ARG A 14 -0.87 16.25 -16.19
N PRO A 15 0.04 15.39 -16.68
CA PRO A 15 1.09 15.86 -17.57
C PRO A 15 0.51 16.00 -18.99
N GLY A 16 0.61 17.22 -19.50
CA GLY A 16 0.31 17.53 -20.89
C GLY A 16 1.29 16.82 -21.83
N ALA A 17 0.74 16.33 -22.93
CA ALA A 17 1.46 15.72 -24.03
C ALA A 17 2.41 16.75 -24.68
N ALA A 18 3.71 16.50 -24.61
CA ALA A 18 4.70 17.08 -25.50
C ALA A 18 5.28 15.96 -26.37
N ALA A 19 4.94 16.00 -27.64
CA ALA A 19 5.49 15.13 -28.67
C ALA A 19 6.97 15.49 -28.91
N ALA A 20 7.88 14.52 -28.75
CA ALA A 20 9.21 14.59 -29.30
C ALA A 20 9.46 13.33 -30.15
N SER A 21 9.43 13.53 -31.46
CA SER A 21 9.81 12.56 -32.48
C SER A 21 11.32 12.35 -32.48
N GLY A 22 11.75 11.15 -32.08
CA GLY A 22 13.13 10.68 -32.23
C GLY A 22 13.14 9.39 -33.07
N ARG A 23 13.54 9.52 -34.35
CA ARG A 23 13.85 8.40 -35.24
C ARG A 23 15.09 7.66 -34.76
N VAL A 24 14.97 6.39 -34.42
CA VAL A 24 16.10 5.49 -34.22
C VAL A 24 16.22 4.59 -35.45
N LEU A 25 17.37 4.70 -36.12
CA LEU A 25 17.78 3.85 -37.24
C LEU A 25 17.96 2.40 -36.77
N LEU A 26 17.30 1.47 -37.48
CA LEU A 26 17.56 0.04 -37.40
C LEU A 26 18.82 -0.27 -38.25
N ALA A 27 19.91 -0.67 -37.60
CA ALA A 27 21.02 -1.28 -38.29
C ALA A 27 20.87 -2.82 -38.21
N ALA A 28 20.50 -3.44 -39.32
CA ALA A 28 20.53 -4.89 -39.49
C ALA A 28 21.95 -5.36 -39.74
N VAL A 29 22.50 -6.21 -38.89
CA VAL A 29 23.71 -6.98 -39.16
C VAL A 29 23.33 -8.42 -39.43
N LEU A 30 23.41 -8.81 -40.70
CA LEU A 30 23.41 -10.19 -41.17
C LEU A 30 24.79 -10.80 -40.91
N VAL A 31 24.85 -11.85 -40.10
CA VAL A 31 26.02 -12.76 -40.08
C VAL A 31 25.55 -14.16 -40.50
N ALA A 32 26.14 -14.63 -41.58
CA ALA A 32 25.86 -15.89 -42.21
C ALA A 32 26.57 -17.09 -41.55
N MET A 33 25.84 -18.16 -41.43
CA MET A 33 26.17 -19.59 -41.55
C MET A 33 27.57 -20.11 -41.15
N GLY A 34 27.51 -20.97 -40.11
CA GLY A 34 28.43 -22.11 -39.95
C GLY A 34 27.64 -23.28 -39.40
N LEU A 35 27.34 -24.25 -40.27
CA LEU A 35 26.73 -25.54 -39.91
C LEU A 35 27.72 -26.37 -39.07
N GLY A 36 27.41 -26.49 -37.77
CA GLY A 36 27.97 -27.49 -36.88
C GLY A 36 26.84 -28.20 -36.17
N LEU A 37 26.56 -29.48 -36.60
CA LEU A 37 25.69 -30.39 -35.91
C LEU A 37 26.35 -30.80 -34.59
N GLY A 38 26.10 -30.03 -33.53
CA GLY A 38 26.35 -30.36 -32.14
C GLY A 38 25.01 -30.68 -31.47
N ALA A 39 24.95 -31.79 -30.73
CA ALA A 39 23.80 -32.19 -29.94
C ALA A 39 23.24 -31.01 -29.09
N PRO A 40 21.93 -30.96 -28.82
CA PRO A 40 21.38 -29.92 -27.95
C PRO A 40 22.00 -30.09 -26.56
N ALA A 41 22.92 -29.19 -26.22
CA ALA A 41 23.28 -28.98 -24.82
C ALA A 41 21.97 -28.55 -24.13
N ASP A 42 21.56 -29.27 -23.10
CA ASP A 42 20.53 -28.83 -22.16
C ASP A 42 20.93 -27.45 -21.62
N LEU A 43 20.50 -26.40 -22.27
CA LEU A 43 20.45 -25.07 -21.71
C LEU A 43 19.37 -25.08 -20.63
N ARG A 44 19.68 -25.72 -19.51
CA ARG A 44 19.02 -25.37 -18.24
C ARG A 44 19.36 -23.92 -18.07
N ALA A 45 18.36 -23.06 -18.32
CA ALA A 45 18.41 -21.67 -17.90
C ALA A 45 18.80 -21.69 -16.41
N GLN A 46 20.02 -21.31 -16.08
CA GLN A 46 20.39 -21.03 -14.70
C GLN A 46 19.40 -19.95 -14.26
N GLU A 47 18.50 -20.31 -13.34
CA GLU A 47 17.63 -19.33 -12.72
C GLU A 47 18.51 -18.22 -12.19
N ALA A 48 18.28 -16.99 -12.67
CA ALA A 48 19.00 -15.83 -12.18
C ALA A 48 18.83 -15.80 -10.65
N PRO A 49 19.92 -15.60 -9.89
CA PRO A 49 19.85 -15.58 -8.43
C PRO A 49 18.77 -14.60 -7.97
N ASN A 50 17.91 -15.04 -7.08
CA ASN A 50 16.86 -14.18 -6.53
C ASN A 50 17.52 -13.04 -5.75
N LEU A 51 17.20 -11.80 -6.10
CA LEU A 51 17.77 -10.62 -5.44
C LEU A 51 17.68 -10.70 -3.90
N PHE A 52 16.59 -11.25 -3.40
CA PHE A 52 16.35 -11.41 -1.96
C PHE A 52 17.22 -12.49 -1.29
N ASP A 53 18.00 -13.29 -2.06
CA ASP A 53 19.00 -14.19 -1.46
C ASP A 53 20.20 -13.44 -0.89
N GLN A 54 20.38 -12.18 -1.26
CA GLN A 54 21.42 -11.29 -0.76
C GLN A 54 21.02 -10.52 0.49
N VAL A 55 19.77 -10.64 0.95
CA VAL A 55 19.30 -9.97 2.18
C VAL A 55 19.98 -10.60 3.39
N VAL A 56 20.67 -9.76 4.16
CA VAL A 56 21.23 -10.12 5.46
C VAL A 56 20.20 -9.78 6.54
N GLU A 57 19.73 -10.81 7.23
CA GLU A 57 18.83 -10.66 8.39
C GLU A 57 19.61 -10.79 9.68
N HIS A 58 19.40 -9.87 10.61
CA HIS A 58 19.91 -9.94 11.96
C HIS A 58 18.83 -9.52 12.97
N LYS A 59 18.97 -9.99 14.22
CA LYS A 59 18.09 -9.59 15.32
C LYS A 59 18.94 -9.19 16.51
N LEU A 60 18.84 -7.93 16.94
CA LEU A 60 19.53 -7.41 18.09
C LEU A 60 18.99 -8.02 19.40
N ASN A 61 19.78 -7.93 20.47
CA ASN A 61 19.40 -8.44 21.80
C ASN A 61 18.11 -7.80 22.36
N ASN A 62 17.84 -6.54 21.99
CA ASN A 62 16.60 -5.84 22.37
C ASN A 62 15.40 -6.18 21.47
N GLY A 63 15.57 -7.10 20.53
CA GLY A 63 14.50 -7.61 19.66
C GLY A 63 14.31 -6.85 18.35
N LEU A 64 15.05 -5.76 18.08
CA LEU A 64 15.02 -5.06 16.82
C LEU A 64 15.46 -6.01 15.69
N LYS A 65 14.61 -6.19 14.67
CA LYS A 65 14.97 -6.93 13.45
C LYS A 65 15.63 -5.96 12.48
N VAL A 66 16.73 -6.40 11.87
CA VAL A 66 17.50 -5.63 10.88
C VAL A 66 17.55 -6.41 9.58
N LEU A 67 17.16 -5.77 8.47
CA LEU A 67 17.26 -6.30 7.11
C LEU A 67 18.18 -5.38 6.29
N LEU A 68 19.26 -5.93 5.77
CA LEU A 68 20.26 -5.19 4.99
C LEU A 68 20.35 -5.78 3.59
N LEU A 69 20.28 -4.91 2.57
CA LEU A 69 20.42 -5.31 1.17
C LEU A 69 21.40 -4.36 0.46
N LYS A 70 22.57 -4.88 0.08
CA LYS A 70 23.56 -4.12 -0.66
C LYS A 70 23.14 -3.86 -2.10
N GLU A 71 23.22 -2.59 -2.53
CA GLU A 71 23.02 -2.15 -3.92
C GLU A 71 23.91 -0.95 -4.22
N SER A 72 25.02 -1.16 -4.93
CA SER A 72 26.10 -0.17 -5.10
C SER A 72 26.09 0.53 -6.46
N ARG A 73 25.00 0.51 -7.24
CA ARG A 73 24.89 1.20 -8.53
C ARG A 73 24.98 2.73 -8.39
N ALA A 74 24.60 3.26 -7.25
CA ALA A 74 24.69 4.69 -6.93
C ALA A 74 25.05 4.87 -5.45
N PRO A 75 25.75 5.97 -5.07
CA PRO A 75 26.20 6.20 -3.70
C PRO A 75 25.05 6.74 -2.80
N ILE A 76 23.94 6.03 -2.79
CA ILE A 76 22.72 6.38 -2.05
C ILE A 76 22.21 5.20 -1.22
N ILE A 77 21.46 5.52 -0.19
CA ILE A 77 20.76 4.57 0.69
C ILE A 77 19.29 4.93 0.86
N SER A 78 18.48 3.94 1.21
CA SER A 78 17.18 4.11 1.81
C SER A 78 17.20 3.42 3.19
N LEU A 79 17.00 4.20 4.24
CA LEU A 79 16.80 3.75 5.61
C LEU A 79 15.31 3.79 5.90
N GLN A 80 14.75 2.71 6.45
CA GLN A 80 13.33 2.61 6.75
C GLN A 80 13.10 1.92 8.09
N LEU A 81 12.22 2.48 8.92
CA LEU A 81 11.79 1.90 10.20
C LEU A 81 10.31 1.54 10.10
N TRP A 82 10.02 0.26 10.31
CA TRP A 82 8.68 -0.32 10.19
C TRP A 82 8.18 -0.80 11.54
N TYR A 83 7.25 -0.07 12.12
CA TYR A 83 6.60 -0.46 13.37
C TYR A 83 5.35 -1.28 13.09
N ARG A 84 5.24 -2.45 13.72
CA ARG A 84 4.08 -3.35 13.57
C ARG A 84 2.88 -2.85 14.36
N VAL A 85 2.43 -1.66 14.01
CA VAL A 85 1.30 -0.96 14.60
C VAL A 85 0.64 -0.04 13.58
N GLY A 86 -0.67 -0.15 13.46
CA GLY A 86 -1.51 0.68 12.61
C GLY A 86 -2.93 0.73 13.15
N SER A 87 -3.89 1.17 12.36
CA SER A 87 -5.27 1.33 12.83
C SER A 87 -5.91 0.04 13.34
N ARG A 88 -5.45 -1.12 12.88
CA ARG A 88 -5.85 -2.44 13.38
C ARG A 88 -5.60 -2.63 14.89
N ASN A 89 -4.60 -1.96 15.45
CA ASN A 89 -4.20 -2.05 16.85
C ASN A 89 -4.96 -1.11 17.78
N GLU A 90 -5.85 -0.31 17.22
CA GLU A 90 -6.65 0.69 17.94
C GLU A 90 -7.91 0.06 18.56
N CYS A 91 -8.66 0.86 19.28
CA CYS A 91 -9.98 0.50 19.81
C CYS A 91 -10.98 1.63 19.58
N LEU A 92 -12.26 1.29 19.56
CA LEU A 92 -13.33 2.29 19.48
C LEU A 92 -13.23 3.31 20.62
N GLY A 93 -13.46 4.57 20.29
CA GLY A 93 -13.23 5.73 21.16
C GLY A 93 -11.82 6.31 21.08
N LYS A 94 -10.88 5.63 20.38
CA LYS A 94 -9.48 6.05 20.20
C LYS A 94 -8.96 5.75 18.80
N THR A 95 -9.85 5.61 17.81
CA THR A 95 -9.45 5.38 16.43
C THR A 95 -8.72 6.61 15.87
N GLY A 96 -7.73 6.40 15.00
CA GLY A 96 -6.86 7.45 14.47
C GLY A 96 -5.63 7.75 15.31
N ILE A 97 -5.46 7.09 16.47
CA ILE A 97 -4.30 7.34 17.34
C ILE A 97 -2.99 6.91 16.69
N SER A 98 -2.97 5.90 15.81
CA SER A 98 -1.77 5.50 15.06
C SER A 98 -1.32 6.61 14.11
N HIS A 99 -2.24 7.17 13.35
CA HIS A 99 -1.97 8.26 12.42
C HIS A 99 -1.57 9.55 13.17
N LEU A 100 -2.24 9.86 14.28
CA LEU A 100 -1.83 10.99 15.13
C LEU A 100 -0.42 10.78 15.72
N ASN A 101 -0.04 9.53 16.08
CA ASN A 101 1.32 9.21 16.50
C ASN A 101 2.35 9.46 15.38
N GLU A 102 2.05 9.10 14.15
CA GLU A 102 2.91 9.40 13.00
C GLU A 102 3.20 10.91 12.92
N HIS A 103 2.16 11.77 12.98
CA HIS A 103 2.31 13.22 13.00
C HIS A 103 3.18 13.72 14.16
N MET A 104 2.99 13.15 15.35
CA MET A 104 3.75 13.54 16.55
C MET A 104 5.23 13.18 16.43
N MET A 105 5.59 12.14 15.67
CA MET A 105 6.98 11.74 15.45
C MET A 105 7.83 12.84 14.76
N PHE A 106 7.22 13.82 14.12
CA PHE A 106 7.89 14.98 13.50
C PHE A 106 7.99 16.21 14.42
N LYS A 107 7.49 16.12 15.66
CA LYS A 107 7.49 17.25 16.60
C LYS A 107 8.81 17.41 17.35
N GLY A 108 9.76 16.48 17.13
CA GLY A 108 11.09 16.55 17.70
C GLY A 108 11.23 15.77 18.99
N THR A 109 12.47 15.71 19.43
CA THR A 109 12.94 15.00 20.63
C THR A 109 13.56 15.98 21.60
N ALA A 110 14.11 15.50 22.71
CA ALA A 110 14.90 16.36 23.62
C ALA A 110 16.19 16.87 22.95
N ARG A 111 16.77 16.13 22.00
CA ARG A 111 18.01 16.48 21.29
C ARG A 111 17.74 17.26 20.01
N TYR A 112 16.69 16.91 19.28
CA TYR A 112 16.36 17.46 17.96
C TYR A 112 15.01 18.18 18.01
N GLY A 113 14.99 19.47 17.76
CA GLY A 113 13.74 20.26 17.75
C GLY A 113 12.79 19.91 16.59
N PRO A 114 11.57 20.48 16.59
CA PRO A 114 10.60 20.25 15.54
C PRO A 114 11.16 20.54 14.14
N LYS A 115 10.78 19.72 13.15
CA LYS A 115 11.23 19.81 11.75
C LYS A 115 12.75 19.64 11.53
N TYR A 116 13.50 19.25 12.56
CA TYR A 116 14.94 19.02 12.44
C TYR A 116 15.23 17.92 11.43
N PHE A 117 14.53 16.81 11.51
CA PHE A 117 14.71 15.65 10.63
C PHE A 117 14.61 16.05 9.16
N SER A 118 13.46 16.55 8.72
CA SER A 118 13.23 16.91 7.33
C SER A 118 14.19 18.00 6.84
N ARG A 119 14.59 18.93 7.72
CA ARG A 119 15.59 19.96 7.38
C ARG A 119 16.97 19.36 7.15
N GLU A 120 17.44 18.43 8.01
CA GLU A 120 18.76 17.80 7.87
C GLU A 120 18.81 16.86 6.68
N VAL A 121 17.75 16.07 6.46
CA VAL A 121 17.65 15.20 5.28
C VAL A 121 17.61 16.05 4.00
N GLY A 122 16.80 17.11 3.96
CA GLY A 122 16.72 18.02 2.82
C GLY A 122 18.02 18.78 2.56
N ARG A 123 18.80 19.14 3.61
CA ARG A 123 20.09 19.85 3.50
C ARG A 123 21.13 19.07 2.67
N VAL A 124 21.07 17.75 2.72
CA VAL A 124 21.98 16.88 1.97
C VAL A 124 21.38 16.37 0.66
N GLY A 125 20.23 16.92 0.24
CA GLY A 125 19.54 16.51 -0.99
C GLY A 125 18.77 15.19 -0.87
N GLY A 126 18.54 14.72 0.34
CA GLY A 126 17.68 13.57 0.63
C GLY A 126 16.19 13.92 0.68
N SER A 127 15.38 12.90 0.86
CA SER A 127 13.94 13.00 1.11
C SER A 127 13.57 12.11 2.29
N ASP A 128 12.65 12.61 3.12
CA ASP A 128 12.05 11.88 4.24
C ASP A 128 10.53 11.92 4.15
N ASN A 129 9.88 10.90 4.67
CA ASN A 129 8.43 10.90 4.88
C ASN A 129 8.05 9.75 5.83
N ALA A 130 6.74 9.67 6.12
CA ALA A 130 6.15 8.57 6.86
C ALA A 130 4.76 8.26 6.31
N PHE A 131 4.21 7.12 6.70
CA PHE A 131 2.81 6.79 6.47
C PHE A 131 2.33 5.74 7.48
N THR A 132 1.05 5.81 7.78
CA THR A 132 0.34 4.81 8.59
C THR A 132 -0.62 4.03 7.71
N SER A 133 -0.59 2.71 7.86
CA SER A 133 -1.57 1.79 7.27
C SER A 133 -2.47 1.18 8.34
N ARG A 134 -3.21 0.14 7.97
CA ARG A 134 -3.98 -0.66 8.94
C ARG A 134 -3.07 -1.49 9.84
N ASP A 135 -1.95 -2.00 9.32
CA ASP A 135 -1.14 -3.02 9.98
C ASP A 135 0.22 -2.53 10.46
N TYR A 136 0.70 -1.41 9.94
CA TYR A 136 2.03 -0.87 10.23
C TYR A 136 2.08 0.65 10.06
N THR A 137 3.09 1.25 10.69
CA THR A 137 3.52 2.65 10.49
C THR A 137 4.98 2.63 10.09
N ALA A 138 5.33 3.32 9.01
CA ALA A 138 6.69 3.35 8.49
C ALA A 138 7.22 4.77 8.41
N PHE A 139 8.52 4.94 8.72
CA PHE A 139 9.30 6.17 8.57
C PHE A 139 10.48 5.86 7.67
N PHE A 140 10.87 6.77 6.82
CA PHE A 140 11.98 6.53 5.89
C PHE A 140 12.70 7.79 5.46
N GLU A 141 13.99 7.62 5.22
CA GLU A 141 14.90 8.57 4.60
C GLU A 141 15.57 7.94 3.38
N THR A 142 15.77 8.72 2.33
CA THR A 142 16.50 8.31 1.14
C THR A 142 17.45 9.41 0.70
N GLY A 143 18.73 9.10 0.47
CA GLY A 143 19.73 10.07 0.04
C GLY A 143 21.16 9.54 0.11
N PRO A 144 22.16 10.42 0.30
CA PRO A 144 23.57 10.04 0.25
C PRO A 144 23.97 8.99 1.31
N LYS A 145 24.81 8.03 0.91
CA LYS A 145 25.20 6.90 1.77
C LYS A 145 25.99 7.30 3.03
N ASP A 146 26.74 8.39 2.97
CA ASP A 146 27.52 8.92 4.09
C ASP A 146 26.66 9.47 5.24
N GLN A 147 25.35 9.56 5.04
CA GLN A 147 24.40 9.99 6.05
C GLN A 147 23.84 8.84 6.92
N LEU A 148 24.14 7.57 6.59
CA LEU A 148 23.55 6.42 7.28
C LEU A 148 23.68 6.55 8.81
N LYS A 149 24.87 6.73 9.31
CA LYS A 149 25.13 6.84 10.76
C LYS A 149 24.32 7.98 11.42
N HIS A 150 24.30 9.14 10.77
CA HIS A 150 23.60 10.30 11.30
C HIS A 150 22.08 10.06 11.35
N TRP A 151 21.51 9.46 10.29
CA TRP A 151 20.08 9.13 10.24
C TRP A 151 19.71 8.02 11.25
N LEU A 152 20.58 7.02 11.42
CA LEU A 152 20.40 6.01 12.48
C LEU A 152 20.37 6.65 13.87
N GLU A 153 21.27 7.62 14.16
CA GLU A 153 21.27 8.36 15.42
C GLU A 153 19.97 9.18 15.62
N MET A 154 19.46 9.80 14.56
CA MET A 154 18.21 10.55 14.59
C MET A 154 17.03 9.62 14.88
N GLU A 155 16.93 8.49 14.19
CA GLU A 155 15.86 7.51 14.35
C GLU A 155 15.90 6.83 15.73
N ALA A 156 17.09 6.47 16.22
CA ALA A 156 17.24 5.93 17.56
C ALA A 156 16.82 6.93 18.65
N ASP A 157 17.14 8.23 18.46
CA ASP A 157 16.72 9.28 19.39
C ASP A 157 15.19 9.48 19.35
N ARG A 158 14.58 9.44 18.14
CA ARG A 158 13.13 9.47 17.96
C ARG A 158 12.42 8.28 18.60
N MET A 159 13.00 7.07 18.52
CA MET A 159 12.48 5.88 19.19
C MET A 159 12.64 5.96 20.72
N LYS A 160 13.65 6.66 21.22
CA LYS A 160 13.90 6.81 22.64
C LYS A 160 12.88 7.73 23.32
N GLY A 161 12.44 8.78 22.65
CA GLY A 161 11.43 9.69 23.20
C GLY A 161 11.13 10.90 22.34
N ILE A 162 9.87 11.27 22.30
CA ILE A 162 9.36 12.46 21.62
C ILE A 162 9.09 13.54 22.66
N ASN A 163 9.48 14.78 22.36
CA ASN A 163 9.26 15.94 23.24
C ASN A 163 8.01 16.71 22.80
N VAL A 164 6.85 16.25 23.24
CA VAL A 164 5.55 16.87 22.93
C VAL A 164 4.87 17.34 24.21
N ASN A 165 4.56 18.63 24.28
CA ASN A 165 3.75 19.22 25.34
C ASN A 165 2.27 19.31 24.93
N GLU A 166 1.39 19.66 25.86
CA GLU A 166 -0.06 19.73 25.61
C GLU A 166 -0.42 20.69 24.48
N GLU A 167 0.21 21.86 24.39
CA GLU A 167 -0.05 22.86 23.35
C GLU A 167 0.32 22.32 21.96
N GLY A 168 1.50 21.72 21.82
CA GLY A 168 1.97 21.10 20.58
C GLY A 168 1.09 19.92 20.15
N PHE A 169 0.66 19.13 21.12
CA PHE A 169 -0.27 18.01 20.89
C PHE A 169 -1.63 18.49 20.37
N GLN A 170 -2.26 19.46 21.04
CA GLN A 170 -3.56 20.00 20.63
C GLN A 170 -3.49 20.72 19.27
N THR A 171 -2.36 21.34 18.96
CA THR A 171 -2.14 21.99 17.66
C THR A 171 -2.10 20.94 16.55
N GLU A 172 -1.35 19.86 16.72
CA GLU A 172 -1.23 18.82 15.69
C GLU A 172 -2.51 18.00 15.53
N LYS A 173 -3.22 17.73 16.63
CA LYS A 173 -4.52 17.09 16.57
C LYS A 173 -5.51 17.88 15.69
N LYS A 174 -5.47 19.21 15.70
CA LYS A 174 -6.26 20.05 14.79
C LYS A 174 -5.82 19.90 13.34
N VAL A 175 -4.53 19.71 13.07
CA VAL A 175 -4.01 19.43 11.72
C VAL A 175 -4.57 18.10 11.19
N VAL A 176 -4.54 17.05 12.00
CA VAL A 176 -5.12 15.75 11.64
C VAL A 176 -6.63 15.84 11.39
N LEU A 177 -7.36 16.59 12.21
CA LEU A 177 -8.80 16.83 12.01
C LEU A 177 -9.08 17.60 10.71
N GLU A 178 -8.26 18.58 10.37
CA GLU A 178 -8.39 19.31 9.11
C GLU A 178 -8.03 18.43 7.90
N GLU A 179 -7.00 17.59 8.02
CA GLU A 179 -6.68 16.60 7.01
C GLU A 179 -7.83 15.63 6.79
N ARG A 180 -8.44 15.11 7.87
CA ARG A 180 -9.63 14.28 7.78
C ARG A 180 -10.76 14.99 7.05
N ARG A 181 -11.02 16.25 7.41
CA ARG A 181 -12.05 17.07 6.74
C ARG A 181 -11.81 17.13 5.23
N LEU A 182 -10.58 17.46 4.83
CA LEU A 182 -10.21 17.62 3.41
C LEU A 182 -10.24 16.31 2.63
N ARG A 183 -9.79 15.20 3.25
CA ARG A 183 -9.65 13.91 2.56
C ARG A 183 -10.90 13.04 2.61
N THR A 184 -11.78 13.24 3.58
CA THR A 184 -12.95 12.39 3.80
C THR A 184 -14.25 13.18 3.76
N GLU A 185 -14.42 14.21 4.65
CA GLU A 185 -15.71 14.91 4.73
C GLU A 185 -16.00 15.73 3.46
N ASP A 186 -14.98 16.39 2.89
CA ASP A 186 -15.14 17.22 1.67
C ASP A 186 -15.09 16.39 0.38
N GLU A 187 -14.69 15.13 0.45
CA GLU A 187 -14.61 14.22 -0.70
C GLU A 187 -15.72 13.16 -0.65
N PRO A 188 -16.82 13.32 -1.42
CA PRO A 188 -18.00 12.45 -1.32
C PRO A 188 -17.71 10.98 -1.60
N GLN A 189 -16.77 10.67 -2.50
CA GLN A 189 -16.37 9.31 -2.82
C GLN A 189 -15.64 8.68 -1.62
N SER A 190 -14.66 9.35 -1.04
CA SER A 190 -13.91 8.85 0.12
C SER A 190 -14.82 8.64 1.33
N PHE A 191 -15.78 9.54 1.53
CA PHE A 191 -16.79 9.38 2.58
C PHE A 191 -17.67 8.14 2.37
N MET A 192 -18.07 7.87 1.12
CA MET A 192 -18.85 6.66 0.79
C MET A 192 -17.98 5.40 0.96
N GLU A 193 -16.72 5.42 0.53
CA GLU A 193 -15.79 4.30 0.70
C GLU A 193 -15.58 3.99 2.19
N GLU A 194 -15.43 5.00 3.04
CA GLU A 194 -15.33 4.84 4.50
C GLU A 194 -16.59 4.20 5.07
N ALA A 195 -17.78 4.69 4.72
CA ALA A 195 -19.05 4.14 5.19
C ALA A 195 -19.27 2.70 4.72
N ALA A 196 -18.91 2.39 3.46
CA ALA A 196 -19.00 1.04 2.92
C ALA A 196 -18.04 0.08 3.62
N LEU A 197 -16.79 0.50 3.86
CA LEU A 197 -15.80 -0.29 4.58
C LEU A 197 -16.24 -0.60 6.01
N ALA A 198 -16.75 0.41 6.72
CA ALA A 198 -17.28 0.25 8.07
C ALA A 198 -18.44 -0.74 8.14
N ALA A 199 -19.29 -0.80 7.11
CA ALA A 199 -20.38 -1.76 7.02
C ALA A 199 -19.94 -3.15 6.56
N THR A 200 -18.77 -3.26 5.89
CA THR A 200 -18.25 -4.54 5.41
C THR A 200 -17.74 -5.40 6.56
N PHE A 201 -17.10 -4.80 7.56
CA PHE A 201 -16.59 -5.51 8.73
C PHE A 201 -17.56 -5.35 9.91
N GLN A 202 -17.84 -6.45 10.61
CA GLN A 202 -18.72 -6.48 11.77
C GLN A 202 -17.95 -6.51 13.10
N ALA A 203 -16.81 -7.21 13.13
CA ALA A 203 -16.04 -7.44 14.35
C ALA A 203 -14.56 -7.09 14.21
N HIS A 204 -14.02 -7.15 13.00
CA HIS A 204 -12.59 -6.94 12.79
C HIS A 204 -12.24 -5.45 12.79
N PRO A 205 -11.10 -5.04 13.39
CA PRO A 205 -10.64 -3.64 13.43
C PRO A 205 -10.40 -2.97 12.08
N TYR A 206 -10.38 -3.70 10.98
CA TYR A 206 -10.31 -3.13 9.64
C TYR A 206 -11.55 -2.31 9.26
N GLN A 207 -12.59 -2.29 10.09
CA GLN A 207 -13.82 -1.53 9.88
C GLN A 207 -13.63 -0.01 9.99
N TRP A 208 -12.67 0.48 10.78
CA TRP A 208 -12.48 1.92 10.94
C TRP A 208 -11.37 2.48 10.06
N PRO A 209 -11.46 3.77 9.70
CA PRO A 209 -10.48 4.43 8.85
C PRO A 209 -9.14 4.60 9.57
N VAL A 210 -8.05 4.60 8.81
CA VAL A 210 -6.70 4.84 9.36
C VAL A 210 -6.59 6.20 10.03
N ILE A 211 -7.21 7.23 9.46
CA ILE A 211 -7.24 8.59 10.03
C ILE A 211 -8.11 8.69 11.30
N GLY A 212 -8.91 7.65 11.59
CA GLY A 212 -9.82 7.58 12.72
C GLY A 212 -11.16 8.27 12.49
N TRP A 213 -12.14 7.97 13.32
CA TRP A 213 -13.39 8.71 13.36
C TRP A 213 -13.17 10.10 13.97
N GLN A 214 -13.82 11.12 13.43
CA GLN A 214 -13.64 12.50 13.88
C GLN A 214 -13.77 12.64 15.41
N HIS A 215 -14.86 12.10 15.99
CA HIS A 215 -15.13 12.21 17.42
C HIS A 215 -14.08 11.48 18.26
N ASP A 216 -13.56 10.36 17.78
CA ASP A 216 -12.51 9.61 18.46
C ASP A 216 -11.21 10.42 18.50
N VAL A 217 -10.82 10.99 17.36
CA VAL A 217 -9.61 11.85 17.25
C VAL A 217 -9.73 13.08 18.16
N GLU A 218 -10.91 13.73 18.20
CA GLU A 218 -11.19 14.84 19.12
C GLU A 218 -10.99 14.44 20.58
N GLY A 219 -11.38 13.20 20.93
CA GLY A 219 -11.33 12.63 22.26
C GLY A 219 -9.97 12.08 22.72
N ILE A 220 -8.97 11.95 21.82
CA ILE A 220 -7.62 11.48 22.18
C ILE A 220 -6.92 12.54 23.05
N SER A 221 -6.39 12.13 24.19
CA SER A 221 -5.60 12.95 25.11
C SER A 221 -4.08 12.78 24.89
N LEU A 222 -3.27 13.72 25.38
CA LEU A 222 -1.81 13.59 25.40
C LEU A 222 -1.39 12.30 26.14
N GLY A 223 -2.08 11.94 27.23
CA GLY A 223 -1.81 10.72 27.98
C GLY A 223 -2.08 9.45 27.15
N ASP A 224 -3.16 9.41 26.33
CA ASP A 224 -3.44 8.30 25.43
C ASP A 224 -2.32 8.13 24.40
N PHE A 225 -1.91 9.25 23.77
CA PHE A 225 -0.79 9.29 22.84
C PHE A 225 0.50 8.74 23.46
N GLN A 226 0.88 9.24 24.65
CA GLN A 226 2.11 8.80 25.33
C GLN A 226 2.08 7.30 25.65
N GLN A 227 0.95 6.79 26.15
CA GLN A 227 0.79 5.36 26.41
C GLN A 227 0.89 4.52 25.14
N TYR A 228 0.27 5.00 24.04
CA TYR A 228 0.31 4.32 22.74
C TYR A 228 1.72 4.29 22.17
N TYR A 229 2.41 5.43 22.18
CA TYR A 229 3.79 5.55 21.76
C TYR A 229 4.70 4.59 22.55
N HIS A 230 4.66 4.62 23.88
CA HIS A 230 5.50 3.74 24.72
C HIS A 230 5.16 2.25 24.57
N ARG A 231 3.97 1.91 24.13
CA ARG A 231 3.57 0.52 23.91
C ARG A 231 4.05 -0.04 22.60
N TYR A 232 4.04 0.74 21.53
CA TYR A 232 4.22 0.22 20.19
C TYR A 232 5.51 0.67 19.49
N TYR A 233 6.04 1.84 19.81
CA TYR A 233 7.23 2.40 19.15
C TYR A 233 8.50 1.99 19.90
N GLN A 234 8.81 0.68 19.84
CA GLN A 234 9.86 0.02 20.60
C GLN A 234 10.73 -0.87 19.70
N PRO A 235 12.00 -1.13 20.04
CA PRO A 235 12.89 -1.96 19.23
C PRO A 235 12.28 -3.33 18.86
N ASN A 236 11.73 -4.04 19.83
CA ASN A 236 11.16 -5.39 19.63
C ASN A 236 9.85 -5.41 18.79
N ASN A 237 9.27 -4.26 18.51
CA ASN A 237 8.11 -4.10 17.60
C ASN A 237 8.49 -3.45 16.27
N CYS A 238 9.78 -3.25 15.99
CA CYS A 238 10.28 -2.55 14.81
C CYS A 238 11.12 -3.49 13.94
N THR A 239 11.04 -3.28 12.63
CA THR A 239 11.97 -3.80 11.64
C THR A 239 12.68 -2.63 11.00
N LEU A 240 14.01 -2.60 11.08
CA LEU A 240 14.87 -1.62 10.43
C LEU A 240 15.36 -2.22 9.12
N VAL A 241 15.19 -1.50 8.02
CA VAL A 241 15.58 -1.91 6.68
C VAL A 241 16.55 -0.88 6.10
N VAL A 242 17.71 -1.34 5.63
CA VAL A 242 18.67 -0.50 4.88
C VAL A 242 18.93 -1.14 3.53
N VAL A 243 18.66 -0.39 2.47
CA VAL A 243 18.95 -0.80 1.09
C VAL A 243 19.80 0.28 0.43
N GLY A 244 20.89 -0.11 -0.21
CA GLY A 244 21.72 0.84 -0.96
C GLY A 244 23.22 0.51 -0.93
N ASP A 245 24.04 1.53 -1.15
CA ASP A 245 25.51 1.39 -1.19
C ASP A 245 26.10 1.30 0.22
N ILE A 246 25.92 0.11 0.81
CA ILE A 246 26.39 -0.25 2.15
C ILE A 246 27.27 -1.50 2.10
N GLU A 247 28.16 -1.61 3.09
CA GLU A 247 28.76 -2.90 3.47
C GLU A 247 27.95 -3.47 4.63
N PRO A 248 27.25 -4.61 4.47
CA PRO A 248 26.29 -5.10 5.46
C PRO A 248 26.86 -5.25 6.88
N GLN A 249 28.12 -5.67 7.02
CA GLN A 249 28.75 -5.84 8.34
C GLN A 249 29.05 -4.49 9.01
N GLU A 250 29.43 -3.48 8.25
CA GLU A 250 29.67 -2.12 8.75
C GLU A 250 28.33 -1.45 9.13
N ALA A 251 27.33 -1.57 8.25
CA ALA A 251 25.98 -1.06 8.51
C ALA A 251 25.35 -1.73 9.75
N LEU A 252 25.51 -3.06 9.90
CA LEU A 252 25.04 -3.76 11.09
C LEU A 252 25.69 -3.21 12.35
N LYS A 253 27.02 -2.99 12.32
CA LYS A 253 27.73 -2.43 13.47
C LYS A 253 27.23 -1.02 13.82
N GLU A 254 26.96 -0.16 12.83
CA GLU A 254 26.37 1.17 13.07
C GLU A 254 24.97 1.08 13.69
N VAL A 255 24.15 0.11 13.26
CA VAL A 255 22.84 -0.17 13.88
C VAL A 255 23.01 -0.66 15.32
N GLU A 256 23.94 -1.57 15.60
CA GLU A 256 24.25 -2.05 16.96
C GLU A 256 24.72 -0.92 17.87
N ASP A 257 25.62 -0.07 17.38
CA ASP A 257 26.17 1.07 18.14
C ASP A 257 25.09 2.13 18.44
N THR A 258 24.02 2.24 17.65
CA THR A 258 22.97 3.26 17.82
C THR A 258 21.71 2.74 18.52
N PHE A 259 21.27 1.53 18.20
CA PHE A 259 20.01 0.97 18.71
C PHE A 259 20.24 -0.09 19.81
N GLY A 260 21.46 -0.65 19.94
CA GLY A 260 21.72 -1.80 20.81
C GLY A 260 21.40 -1.55 22.29
N ASP A 261 21.66 -0.34 22.77
CA ASP A 261 21.42 0.05 24.16
C ASP A 261 19.96 0.47 24.45
N LEU A 262 19.11 0.60 23.42
CA LEU A 262 17.70 0.89 23.63
C LEU A 262 17.01 -0.32 24.30
N PRO A 263 16.25 -0.10 25.38
CA PRO A 263 15.57 -1.20 26.05
C PRO A 263 14.46 -1.79 25.17
N ALA A 264 14.28 -3.10 25.26
CA ALA A 264 13.07 -3.73 24.72
C ALA A 264 11.83 -3.21 25.47
N GLY A 265 10.78 -2.92 24.75
CA GLY A 265 9.48 -2.58 25.35
C GLY A 265 8.66 -3.82 25.72
N PRO A 266 7.46 -3.62 26.31
CA PRO A 266 6.52 -4.69 26.53
C PRO A 266 6.07 -5.30 25.19
N GLU A 267 5.77 -6.60 25.19
CA GLU A 267 5.19 -7.22 23.98
C GLU A 267 3.83 -6.57 23.66
N PRO A 268 3.61 -6.08 22.45
CA PRO A 268 2.34 -5.45 22.09
C PRO A 268 1.16 -6.43 22.22
N PRO A 269 -0.01 -5.95 22.63
CA PRO A 269 -1.22 -6.78 22.69
C PRO A 269 -1.54 -7.41 21.33
N LYS A 270 -1.88 -8.70 21.34
CA LYS A 270 -2.33 -9.40 20.13
C LYS A 270 -3.75 -8.99 19.79
N VAL A 271 -3.99 -8.63 18.54
CA VAL A 271 -5.35 -8.48 18.02
C VAL A 271 -5.88 -9.88 17.72
N THR A 272 -6.92 -10.27 18.44
CA THR A 272 -7.54 -11.60 18.34
C THR A 272 -8.93 -11.57 17.70
N ALA A 273 -9.40 -10.39 17.32
CA ALA A 273 -10.68 -10.24 16.64
C ALA A 273 -10.65 -10.97 15.29
N GLN A 274 -11.71 -11.70 15.00
CA GLN A 274 -11.92 -12.39 13.73
C GLN A 274 -13.21 -11.92 13.12
N GLU A 275 -13.19 -11.65 11.82
CA GLU A 275 -14.41 -11.30 11.11
C GLU A 275 -15.28 -12.56 10.93
N PRO A 276 -16.55 -12.53 11.36
CA PRO A 276 -17.46 -13.63 11.12
C PRO A 276 -17.79 -13.74 9.62
N GLN A 277 -18.09 -14.95 9.17
CA GLN A 277 -18.52 -15.17 7.80
C GLN A 277 -19.77 -14.37 7.49
N GLN A 278 -19.81 -13.69 6.36
CA GLN A 278 -20.97 -12.98 5.87
C GLN A 278 -21.95 -13.95 5.19
N TYR A 279 -23.25 -13.86 5.50
CA TYR A 279 -24.31 -14.71 4.97
C TYR A 279 -25.42 -13.94 4.25
N GLY A 280 -25.14 -12.75 3.76
CA GLY A 280 -26.10 -11.93 3.03
C GLY A 280 -25.47 -10.67 2.51
N GLU A 281 -25.98 -10.17 1.39
CA GLU A 281 -25.54 -8.90 0.84
C GLU A 281 -25.82 -7.74 1.80
N ARG A 282 -24.85 -6.83 1.92
CA ARG A 282 -25.01 -5.56 2.65
C ARG A 282 -25.05 -4.43 1.64
N LEU A 283 -25.92 -3.44 1.88
CA LEU A 283 -26.09 -2.29 1.00
C LEU A 283 -25.97 -1.00 1.80
N VAL A 284 -25.10 -0.10 1.36
CA VAL A 284 -24.85 1.20 1.98
C VAL A 284 -25.14 2.30 0.98
N TRP A 285 -26.12 3.14 1.28
CA TRP A 285 -26.43 4.33 0.48
C TRP A 285 -25.90 5.58 1.17
N VAL A 286 -25.11 6.36 0.44
CA VAL A 286 -24.62 7.65 0.87
C VAL A 286 -25.19 8.72 -0.05
N HIS A 287 -26.00 9.63 0.51
CA HIS A 287 -26.58 10.77 -0.19
C HIS A 287 -25.75 12.02 0.13
N ARG A 288 -24.95 12.48 -0.82
CA ARG A 288 -24.12 13.69 -0.64
C ARG A 288 -24.07 14.52 -1.92
N GLU A 289 -23.71 15.80 -1.75
CA GLU A 289 -23.39 16.64 -2.89
C GLU A 289 -22.17 16.06 -3.61
N ALA A 290 -22.35 15.65 -4.85
CA ALA A 290 -21.30 15.06 -5.68
C ALA A 290 -21.59 15.35 -7.16
N GLN A 291 -20.54 15.38 -7.96
CA GLN A 291 -20.69 15.58 -9.40
C GLN A 291 -21.24 14.34 -10.10
N PHE A 292 -20.80 13.17 -9.66
CA PHE A 292 -21.14 11.89 -10.26
C PHE A 292 -21.48 10.85 -9.19
N PRO A 293 -22.35 9.88 -9.50
CA PRO A 293 -22.55 8.72 -8.67
C PRO A 293 -21.33 7.79 -8.74
N TYR A 294 -21.18 6.95 -7.72
CA TYR A 294 -20.09 6.00 -7.62
C TYR A 294 -20.56 4.70 -6.98
N ILE A 295 -19.93 3.58 -7.35
CA ILE A 295 -20.19 2.26 -6.77
C ILE A 295 -18.89 1.63 -6.28
N LEU A 296 -18.95 0.98 -5.12
CA LEU A 296 -17.92 0.11 -4.56
C LEU A 296 -18.56 -1.23 -4.17
N MET A 297 -18.05 -2.34 -4.71
CA MET A 297 -18.46 -3.70 -4.37
C MET A 297 -17.29 -4.39 -3.68
N SER A 298 -17.45 -4.79 -2.44
CA SER A 298 -16.41 -5.39 -1.61
C SER A 298 -16.76 -6.82 -1.23
N TYR A 299 -15.79 -7.72 -1.29
CA TYR A 299 -15.92 -9.14 -0.98
C TYR A 299 -14.81 -9.55 -0.02
N HIS A 300 -15.14 -10.25 1.08
CA HIS A 300 -14.14 -10.81 1.98
C HIS A 300 -13.32 -11.89 1.28
N VAL A 301 -12.00 -11.77 1.35
CA VAL A 301 -11.06 -12.70 0.70
C VAL A 301 -9.85 -12.97 1.60
N PRO A 302 -9.17 -14.13 1.42
CA PRO A 302 -7.94 -14.43 2.14
C PRO A 302 -6.76 -13.60 1.63
N ASN A 303 -5.67 -13.67 2.38
CA ASN A 303 -4.38 -13.05 2.10
C ASN A 303 -3.26 -14.12 2.03
N TRP A 304 -2.01 -13.74 2.32
CA TRP A 304 -0.84 -14.62 2.39
C TRP A 304 -1.02 -15.91 3.17
N GLN A 305 -1.94 -15.96 4.14
CA GLN A 305 -2.19 -17.13 4.97
C GLN A 305 -2.84 -18.28 4.19
N THR A 306 -3.45 -17.99 3.04
CA THR A 306 -4.09 -18.96 2.14
C THR A 306 -3.55 -18.79 0.72
N PRO A 307 -2.28 -19.16 0.47
CA PRO A 307 -1.60 -18.88 -0.78
C PRO A 307 -2.25 -19.52 -2.02
N GLU A 308 -2.91 -20.66 -1.86
CA GLU A 308 -3.64 -21.35 -2.93
C GLU A 308 -4.82 -20.52 -3.50
N ASP A 309 -5.34 -19.56 -2.73
CA ASP A 309 -6.38 -18.65 -3.18
C ASP A 309 -5.86 -17.23 -3.43
N ALA A 310 -4.87 -16.78 -2.65
CA ALA A 310 -4.34 -15.41 -2.72
C ALA A 310 -3.69 -15.09 -4.08
N TYR A 311 -2.84 -15.96 -4.60
CA TYR A 311 -2.21 -15.73 -5.90
C TYR A 311 -3.19 -15.78 -7.08
N PRO A 312 -4.16 -16.73 -7.13
CA PRO A 312 -5.25 -16.65 -8.10
C PRO A 312 -6.07 -15.36 -8.01
N LEU A 313 -6.38 -14.86 -6.80
CA LEU A 313 -7.08 -13.58 -6.60
C LEU A 313 -6.26 -12.40 -7.13
N ALA A 314 -4.94 -12.38 -6.90
CA ALA A 314 -4.06 -11.35 -7.43
C ALA A 314 -4.06 -11.32 -8.98
N LEU A 315 -4.03 -12.49 -9.62
CA LEU A 315 -4.13 -12.57 -11.09
C LEU A 315 -5.53 -12.23 -11.60
N LEU A 316 -6.59 -12.63 -10.88
CA LEU A 316 -7.98 -12.26 -11.19
C LEU A 316 -8.14 -10.74 -11.18
N CYS A 317 -7.60 -10.05 -10.18
CA CYS A 317 -7.59 -8.60 -10.10
C CYS A 317 -6.90 -7.98 -11.32
N ARG A 318 -5.74 -8.50 -11.74
CA ARG A 318 -5.03 -8.03 -12.94
C ARG A 318 -5.77 -8.29 -14.25
N ILE A 319 -6.45 -9.43 -14.39
CA ILE A 319 -7.29 -9.73 -15.55
C ILE A 319 -8.43 -8.72 -15.65
N LEU A 320 -9.05 -8.40 -14.52
CA LEU A 320 -10.13 -7.42 -14.45
C LEU A 320 -9.66 -5.98 -14.69
N SER A 321 -8.53 -5.56 -14.07
CA SER A 321 -8.14 -4.15 -13.98
C SER A 321 -6.67 -3.85 -14.34
N GLY A 322 -5.94 -4.76 -15.00
CA GLY A 322 -4.52 -4.60 -15.39
C GLY A 322 -4.31 -3.71 -16.61
N GLY A 323 -4.85 -2.48 -16.64
CA GLY A 323 -4.68 -1.48 -17.70
C GLY A 323 -5.75 -1.49 -18.76
N GLN A 324 -5.59 -0.71 -19.84
CA GLN A 324 -6.62 -0.46 -20.86
C GLN A 324 -7.11 -1.72 -21.62
N SER A 325 -6.31 -2.77 -21.66
CA SER A 325 -6.68 -4.04 -22.28
C SER A 325 -7.21 -5.08 -21.29
N SER A 326 -7.53 -4.67 -20.07
CA SER A 326 -8.21 -5.50 -19.06
C SER A 326 -9.70 -5.60 -19.33
N ARG A 327 -10.36 -6.63 -18.75
CA ARG A 327 -11.78 -6.90 -19.05
C ARG A 327 -12.69 -5.73 -18.71
N LEU A 328 -12.52 -5.15 -17.51
CA LEU A 328 -13.39 -4.05 -17.07
C LEU A 328 -13.25 -2.84 -17.96
N TYR A 329 -12.03 -2.39 -18.22
CA TYR A 329 -11.82 -1.22 -19.08
C TYR A 329 -12.31 -1.47 -20.51
N HIS A 330 -11.89 -2.58 -21.12
CA HIS A 330 -12.23 -2.89 -22.49
C HIS A 330 -13.75 -3.01 -22.69
N ASN A 331 -14.43 -3.75 -21.81
CA ASN A 331 -15.85 -4.04 -21.98
C ASN A 331 -16.74 -2.88 -21.51
N LEU A 332 -16.48 -2.32 -20.32
CA LEU A 332 -17.40 -1.36 -19.70
C LEU A 332 -17.08 0.10 -20.07
N VAL A 333 -15.81 0.44 -20.29
CA VAL A 333 -15.44 1.81 -20.70
C VAL A 333 -15.42 1.94 -22.20
N TYR A 334 -14.66 1.08 -22.91
CA TYR A 334 -14.42 1.25 -24.34
C TYR A 334 -15.61 0.76 -25.19
N GLN A 335 -16.07 -0.48 -25.02
CA GLN A 335 -17.12 -1.06 -25.88
C GLN A 335 -18.52 -0.57 -25.49
N GLN A 336 -18.94 -0.79 -24.25
CA GLN A 336 -20.31 -0.52 -23.80
C GLN A 336 -20.55 0.93 -23.40
N LYS A 337 -19.49 1.69 -23.13
CA LYS A 337 -19.56 3.09 -22.65
C LYS A 337 -20.48 3.22 -21.43
N LEU A 338 -20.39 2.28 -20.51
CA LEU A 338 -21.14 2.25 -19.27
C LEU A 338 -20.45 3.04 -18.16
N ALA A 339 -19.11 3.04 -18.16
CA ALA A 339 -18.32 3.66 -17.11
C ALA A 339 -17.39 4.74 -17.67
N LEU A 340 -17.17 5.81 -16.92
CA LEU A 340 -16.06 6.74 -17.08
C LEU A 340 -14.78 6.12 -16.56
N GLU A 341 -14.89 5.49 -15.38
CA GLU A 341 -13.82 4.82 -14.68
C GLU A 341 -14.37 3.52 -14.08
N VAL A 342 -13.52 2.48 -14.10
CA VAL A 342 -13.84 1.20 -13.48
C VAL A 342 -12.55 0.49 -13.14
N GLY A 343 -12.53 -0.18 -12.01
CA GLY A 343 -11.35 -0.91 -11.56
C GLY A 343 -11.68 -2.06 -10.61
N ALA A 344 -10.63 -2.82 -10.31
CA ALA A 344 -10.62 -3.80 -9.25
C ALA A 344 -9.33 -3.65 -8.45
N ASP A 345 -9.41 -3.94 -7.16
CA ASP A 345 -8.29 -3.91 -6.24
C ASP A 345 -8.29 -5.14 -5.33
N TYR A 346 -7.12 -5.69 -5.08
CA TYR A 346 -6.87 -6.76 -4.14
C TYR A 346 -5.45 -6.64 -3.60
N ASP A 347 -5.35 -6.59 -2.28
CA ASP A 347 -4.09 -6.53 -1.58
C ASP A 347 -3.89 -7.82 -0.77
N LEU A 348 -2.83 -8.53 -1.12
CA LEU A 348 -2.44 -9.74 -0.38
C LEU A 348 -1.48 -9.41 0.78
N ASP A 349 -0.91 -8.19 0.80
CA ASP A 349 0.03 -7.70 1.82
C ASP A 349 -0.71 -7.11 3.03
N THR A 350 -1.61 -7.89 3.61
CA THR A 350 -2.37 -7.57 4.83
C THR A 350 -2.11 -8.62 5.89
N ARG A 351 -2.18 -8.23 7.16
CA ARG A 351 -1.92 -9.16 8.28
C ARG A 351 -3.07 -10.14 8.48
N ASP A 352 -4.31 -9.68 8.35
CA ASP A 352 -5.51 -10.51 8.41
C ASP A 352 -6.24 -10.50 7.06
N PRO A 353 -7.15 -11.43 6.78
CA PRO A 353 -7.98 -11.43 5.57
C PRO A 353 -8.68 -10.09 5.36
N PHE A 354 -8.65 -9.59 4.12
CA PHE A 354 -9.18 -8.29 3.77
C PHE A 354 -10.22 -8.40 2.65
N LEU A 355 -10.19 -7.50 1.68
CA LEU A 355 -11.23 -7.38 0.66
C LEU A 355 -10.67 -7.50 -0.76
N PHE A 356 -11.48 -8.10 -1.63
CA PHE A 356 -11.42 -7.89 -3.06
C PHE A 356 -12.45 -6.83 -3.41
N MET A 357 -12.06 -5.75 -4.06
CA MET A 357 -12.92 -4.62 -4.35
C MET A 357 -13.08 -4.43 -5.87
N LEU A 358 -14.30 -4.13 -6.31
CA LEU A 358 -14.59 -3.59 -7.62
C LEU A 358 -15.24 -2.23 -7.43
N TYR A 359 -14.85 -1.28 -8.24
CA TYR A 359 -15.38 0.08 -8.13
C TYR A 359 -15.58 0.71 -9.50
N GLY A 360 -16.41 1.74 -9.55
CA GLY A 360 -16.59 2.48 -10.80
C GLY A 360 -17.51 3.67 -10.71
N GLN A 361 -17.35 4.52 -11.72
CA GLN A 361 -18.15 5.71 -11.95
C GLN A 361 -18.90 5.55 -13.27
N PRO A 362 -20.24 5.59 -13.27
CA PRO A 362 -21.00 5.47 -14.51
C PRO A 362 -20.78 6.65 -15.45
N MET A 363 -20.83 6.39 -16.75
CA MET A 363 -20.81 7.42 -17.80
C MET A 363 -22.01 8.36 -17.64
N PRO A 364 -21.89 9.67 -17.92
CA PRO A 364 -23.05 10.58 -17.95
C PRO A 364 -24.22 10.02 -18.76
N GLY A 365 -25.41 10.03 -18.17
CA GLY A 365 -26.62 9.44 -18.73
C GLY A 365 -26.79 7.93 -18.50
N LYS A 366 -25.82 7.27 -17.84
CA LYS A 366 -25.93 5.90 -17.33
C LYS A 366 -26.22 5.90 -15.84
N THR A 367 -26.87 4.85 -15.36
CA THR A 367 -27.19 4.68 -13.94
C THR A 367 -26.17 3.78 -13.24
N VAL A 368 -26.07 3.91 -11.92
CA VAL A 368 -25.26 2.99 -11.10
C VAL A 368 -25.74 1.54 -11.27
N ALA A 369 -27.04 1.31 -11.33
CA ALA A 369 -27.60 -0.03 -11.54
C ALA A 369 -27.18 -0.67 -12.89
N GLN A 370 -27.02 0.15 -13.96
CA GLN A 370 -26.51 -0.35 -15.23
C GLN A 370 -25.03 -0.73 -15.12
N LEU A 371 -24.23 0.06 -14.40
CA LEU A 371 -22.83 -0.25 -14.17
C LEU A 371 -22.66 -1.48 -13.28
N GLU A 372 -23.44 -1.59 -12.20
CA GLU A 372 -23.48 -2.76 -11.33
C GLU A 372 -23.78 -4.04 -12.11
N ALA A 373 -24.84 -4.02 -12.95
CA ALA A 373 -25.15 -5.15 -13.83
C ALA A 373 -24.01 -5.49 -14.79
N GLY A 374 -23.27 -4.49 -15.28
CA GLY A 374 -22.08 -4.68 -16.10
C GLY A 374 -20.95 -5.36 -15.34
N LEU A 375 -20.68 -4.93 -14.09
CA LEU A 375 -19.69 -5.55 -13.20
C LEU A 375 -20.08 -7.01 -12.88
N ASP A 376 -21.34 -7.25 -12.53
CA ASP A 376 -21.88 -8.59 -12.26
C ASP A 376 -21.76 -9.52 -13.49
N ALA A 377 -21.96 -8.99 -14.69
CA ALA A 377 -21.78 -9.76 -15.91
C ALA A 377 -20.33 -10.20 -16.12
N GLU A 378 -19.35 -9.33 -15.81
CA GLU A 378 -17.93 -9.69 -15.91
C GLU A 378 -17.52 -10.71 -14.83
N ILE A 379 -18.03 -10.57 -13.59
CA ILE A 379 -17.86 -11.57 -12.53
C ILE A 379 -18.45 -12.91 -12.99
N LYS A 380 -19.67 -12.91 -13.53
CA LYS A 380 -20.34 -14.13 -13.99
C LYS A 380 -19.56 -14.85 -15.08
N ARG A 381 -18.96 -14.11 -16.04
CA ARG A 381 -18.09 -14.71 -17.06
C ARG A 381 -16.87 -15.39 -16.45
N LEU A 382 -16.25 -14.78 -15.42
CA LEU A 382 -15.12 -15.39 -14.69
C LEU A 382 -15.51 -16.66 -13.92
N GLN A 383 -16.76 -16.74 -13.48
CA GLN A 383 -17.28 -17.91 -12.77
C GLN A 383 -17.68 -19.06 -13.73
N THR A 384 -18.10 -18.74 -14.96
CA THR A 384 -18.58 -19.75 -15.92
C THR A 384 -17.48 -20.22 -16.87
N ASP A 385 -16.69 -19.29 -17.39
CA ASP A 385 -15.71 -19.52 -18.43
C ASP A 385 -14.29 -19.55 -17.88
N LEU A 386 -13.43 -20.39 -18.45
CA LEU A 386 -12.00 -20.26 -18.20
C LEU A 386 -11.46 -19.00 -18.87
N VAL A 387 -10.57 -18.29 -18.18
CA VAL A 387 -9.79 -17.23 -18.82
C VAL A 387 -8.95 -17.85 -19.94
N SER A 388 -8.78 -17.14 -21.04
CA SER A 388 -7.93 -17.61 -22.13
C SER A 388 -6.46 -17.67 -21.71
N ASP A 389 -5.68 -18.57 -22.33
CA ASP A 389 -4.23 -18.64 -22.10
C ASP A 389 -3.55 -17.29 -22.33
N ARG A 390 -4.00 -16.55 -23.35
CA ARG A 390 -3.47 -15.22 -23.67
C ARG A 390 -3.71 -14.22 -22.54
N GLU A 391 -4.89 -14.22 -21.92
CA GLU A 391 -5.22 -13.33 -20.78
C GLU A 391 -4.40 -13.71 -19.54
N LEU A 392 -4.32 -15.02 -19.26
CA LEU A 392 -3.58 -15.51 -18.11
C LEU A 392 -2.08 -15.23 -18.22
N ILE A 393 -1.47 -15.55 -19.39
CA ILE A 393 -0.06 -15.25 -19.67
C ILE A 393 0.20 -13.74 -19.57
N LYS A 394 -0.67 -12.92 -20.14
CA LYS A 394 -0.56 -11.46 -20.06
C LYS A 394 -0.58 -10.99 -18.59
N ALA A 395 -1.53 -11.47 -17.78
CA ALA A 395 -1.64 -11.09 -16.37
C ALA A 395 -0.39 -11.49 -15.56
N LYS A 396 0.13 -12.71 -15.79
CA LYS A 396 1.39 -13.20 -15.20
C LYS A 396 2.57 -12.32 -15.60
N ASN A 397 2.71 -12.03 -16.89
CA ASN A 397 3.80 -11.19 -17.40
C ASN A 397 3.73 -9.77 -16.84
N GLN A 398 2.54 -9.17 -16.74
CA GLN A 398 2.36 -7.85 -16.15
C GLN A 398 2.69 -7.84 -14.66
N ALA A 399 2.30 -8.88 -13.91
CA ALA A 399 2.64 -8.98 -12.49
C ALA A 399 4.15 -9.14 -12.28
N THR A 400 4.78 -10.02 -13.09
CA THR A 400 6.22 -10.25 -13.05
C THR A 400 7.00 -8.98 -13.44
N ALA A 401 6.60 -8.32 -14.53
CA ALA A 401 7.26 -7.09 -14.97
C ALA A 401 7.11 -5.97 -13.93
N GLY A 402 5.91 -5.78 -13.36
CA GLY A 402 5.67 -4.79 -12.31
C GLY A 402 6.57 -5.04 -11.10
N PHE A 403 6.64 -6.28 -10.63
CA PHE A 403 7.50 -6.66 -9.50
C PHE A 403 8.98 -6.33 -9.75
N TYR A 404 9.52 -6.69 -10.92
CA TYR A 404 10.92 -6.40 -11.25
C TYR A 404 11.18 -4.92 -11.50
N LEU A 405 10.21 -4.16 -12.02
CA LEU A 405 10.34 -2.71 -12.18
C LEU A 405 10.36 -1.99 -10.83
N ASP A 406 9.55 -2.44 -9.87
CA ASP A 406 9.59 -1.92 -8.50
C ASP A 406 10.96 -2.20 -7.84
N LEU A 407 11.56 -3.36 -8.14
CA LEU A 407 12.91 -3.71 -7.65
C LEU A 407 14.05 -2.88 -8.26
N ASP A 408 13.83 -2.05 -9.26
CA ASP A 408 14.88 -1.15 -9.77
C ASP A 408 15.20 -0.01 -8.80
N SER A 409 14.26 0.39 -7.97
CA SER A 409 14.44 1.42 -6.95
C SER A 409 14.87 0.83 -5.60
N ILE A 410 15.94 1.38 -5.00
CA ILE A 410 16.37 0.99 -3.64
C ILE A 410 15.28 1.28 -2.60
N PHE A 411 14.53 2.38 -2.78
CA PHE A 411 13.39 2.73 -1.94
C PHE A 411 12.31 1.66 -1.98
N PHE A 412 11.86 1.25 -3.16
CA PHE A 412 10.82 0.23 -3.29
C PHE A 412 11.28 -1.16 -2.86
N ARG A 413 12.57 -1.50 -2.99
CA ARG A 413 13.13 -2.74 -2.39
C ARG A 413 12.99 -2.71 -0.87
N GLY A 414 13.31 -1.59 -0.25
CA GLY A 414 13.13 -1.39 1.19
C GLY A 414 11.66 -1.49 1.59
N MET A 415 10.76 -0.87 0.81
CA MET A 415 9.32 -0.94 1.02
C MET A 415 8.80 -2.38 0.99
N LEU A 416 9.14 -3.15 -0.04
CA LEU A 416 8.72 -4.56 -0.15
C LEU A 416 9.21 -5.40 1.03
N LEU A 417 10.48 -5.23 1.43
CA LEU A 417 11.05 -5.95 2.59
C LEU A 417 10.33 -5.59 3.88
N GLY A 418 10.16 -4.29 4.15
CA GLY A 418 9.57 -3.81 5.39
C GLY A 418 8.08 -4.09 5.50
N GLU A 419 7.32 -3.88 4.42
CA GLU A 419 5.89 -4.17 4.34
C GLU A 419 5.63 -5.67 4.55
N THR A 420 6.26 -6.53 3.74
CA THR A 420 6.04 -7.98 3.83
C THR A 420 6.50 -8.54 5.19
N GLU A 421 7.57 -8.00 5.79
CA GLU A 421 7.99 -8.38 7.14
C GLU A 421 7.00 -7.91 8.23
N SER A 422 6.34 -6.77 8.02
CA SER A 422 5.38 -6.21 8.98
C SER A 422 4.10 -7.03 9.05
N VAL A 423 3.63 -7.54 7.92
CA VAL A 423 2.36 -8.29 7.82
C VAL A 423 2.55 -9.81 7.89
N ALA A 424 3.69 -10.32 7.44
CA ALA A 424 4.01 -11.75 7.38
C ALA A 424 5.48 -12.01 7.66
N ARG A 425 6.25 -12.33 6.63
CA ARG A 425 7.70 -12.52 6.65
C ARG A 425 8.29 -12.15 5.28
N TRP A 426 9.34 -11.37 5.24
CA TRP A 426 9.97 -10.90 4.00
C TRP A 426 10.38 -12.03 3.04
N THR A 427 10.69 -13.24 3.56
CA THR A 427 11.09 -14.39 2.74
C THR A 427 10.02 -14.84 1.75
N LEU A 428 8.74 -14.45 1.93
CA LEU A 428 7.66 -14.72 0.98
C LEU A 428 7.89 -14.02 -0.38
N LEU A 429 8.67 -12.95 -0.41
CA LEU A 429 9.06 -12.29 -1.66
C LEU A 429 9.83 -13.22 -2.60
N LYS A 430 10.60 -14.18 -2.05
CA LYS A 430 11.30 -15.20 -2.84
C LYS A 430 10.35 -16.17 -3.56
N GLU A 431 9.18 -16.40 -2.98
CA GLU A 431 8.18 -17.35 -3.47
C GLU A 431 7.14 -16.68 -4.40
N TYR A 432 7.05 -15.33 -4.39
CA TYR A 432 5.98 -14.58 -5.05
C TYR A 432 5.85 -14.93 -6.54
N ILE A 433 6.90 -14.69 -7.32
CA ILE A 433 6.88 -14.97 -8.77
C ILE A 433 6.72 -16.47 -9.06
N PRO A 434 7.48 -17.42 -8.45
CA PRO A 434 7.27 -18.85 -8.65
C PRO A 434 5.83 -19.31 -8.43
N LYS A 435 5.19 -18.90 -7.33
CA LYS A 435 3.79 -19.26 -7.02
C LYS A 435 2.81 -18.64 -8.00
N LEU A 436 3.01 -17.38 -8.35
CA LEU A 436 2.15 -16.69 -9.31
C LEU A 436 2.21 -17.36 -10.70
N GLN A 437 3.38 -17.86 -11.13
CA GLN A 437 3.53 -18.59 -12.40
C GLN A 437 2.83 -19.95 -12.41
N GLN A 438 2.61 -20.58 -11.26
CA GLN A 438 1.92 -21.86 -11.14
C GLN A 438 0.39 -21.76 -11.25
N VAL A 439 -0.20 -20.58 -11.07
CA VAL A 439 -1.66 -20.37 -11.13
C VAL A 439 -2.20 -20.77 -12.48
N THR A 440 -3.30 -21.51 -12.48
CA THR A 440 -4.01 -21.97 -13.68
C THR A 440 -5.29 -21.17 -13.95
N ALA A 441 -5.83 -21.26 -15.17
CA ALA A 441 -7.13 -20.69 -15.49
C ALA A 441 -8.27 -21.28 -14.64
N ALA A 442 -8.15 -22.56 -14.26
CA ALA A 442 -9.09 -23.22 -13.36
C ALA A 442 -9.05 -22.63 -11.94
N ASP A 443 -7.87 -22.24 -11.45
CA ASP A 443 -7.73 -21.58 -10.14
C ASP A 443 -8.38 -20.20 -10.14
N VAL A 444 -8.19 -19.41 -11.19
CA VAL A 444 -8.84 -18.10 -11.34
C VAL A 444 -10.37 -18.25 -11.31
N ARG A 445 -10.93 -19.22 -12.04
CA ARG A 445 -12.36 -19.51 -12.01
C ARG A 445 -12.82 -19.98 -10.62
N ARG A 446 -12.07 -20.86 -9.99
CA ARG A 446 -12.39 -21.40 -8.66
C ARG A 446 -12.50 -20.30 -7.61
N VAL A 447 -11.56 -19.36 -7.55
CA VAL A 447 -11.62 -18.26 -6.58
C VAL A 447 -12.73 -17.26 -6.90
N ALA A 448 -13.03 -17.00 -8.17
CA ALA A 448 -14.18 -16.19 -8.57
C ALA A 448 -15.50 -16.83 -8.11
N GLN A 449 -15.65 -18.15 -8.25
CA GLN A 449 -16.84 -18.89 -7.78
C GLN A 449 -16.95 -18.91 -6.26
N LYS A 450 -15.82 -19.01 -5.56
CA LYS A 450 -15.77 -19.13 -4.10
C LYS A 450 -16.06 -17.80 -3.39
N TYR A 451 -15.48 -16.70 -3.87
CA TYR A 451 -15.46 -15.44 -3.15
C TYR A 451 -16.36 -14.35 -3.73
N LEU A 452 -16.47 -14.23 -5.06
CA LEU A 452 -17.23 -13.17 -5.69
C LEU A 452 -18.72 -13.54 -5.83
N VAL A 453 -19.36 -13.77 -4.69
CA VAL A 453 -20.76 -14.21 -4.61
C VAL A 453 -21.61 -13.19 -3.83
N PRO A 454 -22.92 -13.06 -4.14
CA PRO A 454 -23.78 -12.07 -3.48
C PRO A 454 -23.80 -12.20 -1.96
N MET A 455 -23.75 -13.42 -1.41
CA MET A 455 -23.76 -13.65 0.03
C MET A 455 -22.52 -13.11 0.76
N ASN A 456 -21.43 -12.86 0.05
CA ASN A 456 -20.15 -12.35 0.56
C ASN A 456 -19.93 -10.88 0.17
N ARG A 457 -20.95 -10.21 -0.40
CA ARG A 457 -20.83 -8.89 -1.02
C ARG A 457 -21.34 -7.77 -0.10
N THR A 458 -20.59 -6.67 -0.04
CA THR A 458 -21.07 -5.37 0.46
C THR A 458 -21.02 -4.36 -0.68
N VAL A 459 -22.10 -3.64 -0.93
CA VAL A 459 -22.19 -2.63 -1.99
C VAL A 459 -22.36 -1.25 -1.36
N GLY A 460 -21.41 -0.36 -1.61
CA GLY A 460 -21.47 1.06 -1.29
C GLY A 460 -21.89 1.88 -2.51
N LEU A 461 -22.85 2.75 -2.36
CA LEU A 461 -23.43 3.57 -3.43
C LEU A 461 -23.42 5.04 -3.04
N LEU A 462 -22.72 5.87 -3.82
CA LEU A 462 -22.83 7.32 -3.72
C LEU A 462 -23.94 7.81 -4.64
N ALA A 463 -24.99 8.37 -4.03
CA ALA A 463 -26.10 9.01 -4.73
C ALA A 463 -25.97 10.53 -4.66
N PRO A 464 -25.61 11.20 -5.79
CA PRO A 464 -25.50 12.65 -5.81
C PRO A 464 -26.82 13.35 -5.48
N VAL A 465 -26.79 14.27 -4.52
CA VAL A 465 -27.91 15.18 -4.25
C VAL A 465 -27.55 16.57 -4.74
N LYS A 466 -28.50 17.24 -5.38
CA LYS A 466 -28.33 18.65 -5.79
C LYS A 466 -28.64 19.52 -4.58
N THR A 467 -27.62 20.15 -3.99
CA THR A 467 -27.85 21.25 -3.07
C THR A 467 -27.94 22.52 -3.90
N GLY A 468 -28.99 23.34 -3.68
CA GLY A 468 -29.29 24.51 -4.51
C GLY A 468 -28.35 25.71 -4.33
N LYS A 469 -27.11 25.50 -3.92
CA LYS A 469 -26.08 26.55 -3.84
C LYS A 469 -24.95 26.18 -4.82
N PRO A 470 -24.58 27.07 -5.75
CA PRO A 470 -23.37 26.85 -6.56
C PRO A 470 -22.15 26.82 -5.62
N LYS A 471 -21.33 25.77 -5.72
CA LYS A 471 -20.02 25.74 -5.08
C LYS A 471 -19.21 26.92 -5.62
N ALA A 472 -18.62 27.72 -4.71
CA ALA A 472 -17.54 28.59 -5.10
C ALA A 472 -16.42 27.74 -5.72
N GLU A 473 -16.01 28.07 -6.94
CA GLU A 473 -14.86 27.44 -7.57
C GLU A 473 -13.64 27.64 -6.67
N HIS A 474 -13.18 26.60 -6.01
CA HIS A 474 -11.92 26.62 -5.29
C HIS A 474 -10.80 26.65 -6.33
N PHE A 475 -10.36 27.86 -6.64
CA PHE A 475 -9.11 28.11 -7.34
C PHE A 475 -7.97 27.55 -6.48
N HIS A 476 -7.37 26.42 -6.92
CA HIS A 476 -6.13 25.93 -6.34
C HIS A 476 -4.98 26.74 -6.96
N PRO A 477 -4.37 27.70 -6.23
CA PRO A 477 -3.08 28.21 -6.64
C PRO A 477 -2.08 27.07 -6.44
N GLY A 478 -1.44 26.61 -7.53
CA GLY A 478 -0.34 25.68 -7.48
C GLY A 478 0.75 26.20 -6.55
N GLY A 479 0.76 25.70 -5.34
CA GLY A 479 1.75 25.95 -4.32
C GLY A 479 2.29 24.63 -3.82
N VAL A 480 3.53 24.35 -4.18
CA VAL A 480 4.36 23.33 -3.55
C VAL A 480 4.32 23.57 -2.05
N ILE A 481 3.62 22.73 -1.29
CA ILE A 481 3.74 22.71 0.16
C ILE A 481 4.89 21.75 0.47
N ARG A 482 5.97 22.34 0.95
CA ARG A 482 7.14 21.68 1.52
C ARG A 482 6.81 21.11 2.89
#